data_d36a3e3ea8620de5639ad5a23d224ff1
#
_entry.id   d36a3e3ea8620de5639ad5a23d224ff1
#
_cell.length_a   1.000
_cell.length_b   1.000
_cell.length_c   1.000
_cell.angle_alpha   90.00
_cell.angle_beta   90.00
_cell.angle_gamma   90.00
#
_symmetry.space_group_name_H-M   'P 1'
#
loop_
_entity.id
_entity.type
_entity.pdbx_description
1 polymer ?
#
loop_
_entity_poly.entity_id
_entity_poly.type
_entity_poly.pdbx_seq_one_letter_code
_entity_poly.pdbx_strand_id
1 'polypeptide(L)'
;MNTGFYPGCSLNGTSREYNESVRAVAAELGLKLTEIDDWNCCGATAAHSMSRELSVALPARVLALAERQGFDEVLVPCASCYNRLSVAAHELARDEELADKVGAAVGMAYSGKVRIVNVLQYLQEHAAQLLPGKIRHNFAHRVACYYG
;
A
#
# COMPACT_ATOMS: atom_id res chain seq x y z
N MET A 1 -1.83 15.45 6.56
CA MET A 1 -1.51 14.02 6.42
C MET A 1 -0.77 13.81 5.12
N ASN A 2 0.39 13.18 5.16
CA ASN A 2 1.27 12.97 4.01
C ASN A 2 1.10 11.52 3.53
N THR A 3 0.56 11.35 2.31
CA THR A 3 0.24 10.03 1.77
C THR A 3 1.34 9.55 0.82
N GLY A 4 2.00 8.45 1.20
CA GLY A 4 2.88 7.69 0.33
C GLY A 4 2.08 6.83 -0.65
N PHE A 5 2.62 6.59 -1.83
CA PHE A 5 2.04 5.71 -2.82
C PHE A 5 2.98 4.54 -3.11
N TYR A 6 2.48 3.33 -2.90
CA TYR A 6 3.22 2.11 -3.23
C TYR A 6 2.55 1.37 -4.39
N PRO A 7 3.03 1.55 -5.63
CA PRO A 7 2.43 0.88 -6.79
C PRO A 7 2.70 -0.62 -6.81
N GLY A 8 3.85 -1.06 -6.33
CA GLY A 8 4.31 -2.43 -6.44
C GLY A 8 4.59 -2.84 -7.89
N CYS A 9 5.09 -4.06 -8.07
CA CYS A 9 5.52 -4.56 -9.39
C CYS A 9 4.36 -4.72 -10.39
N SER A 10 3.16 -5.08 -9.92
CA SER A 10 1.97 -5.25 -10.78
C SER A 10 1.58 -3.96 -11.49
N LEU A 11 1.49 -2.85 -10.76
CA LEU A 11 1.04 -1.58 -11.32
C LEU A 11 2.09 -0.94 -12.24
N ASN A 12 3.37 -1.29 -12.08
CA ASN A 12 4.43 -0.87 -12.99
C ASN A 12 4.65 -1.85 -14.16
N GLY A 13 4.00 -2.99 -14.12
CA GLY A 13 4.10 -4.06 -15.11
C GLY A 13 2.79 -4.34 -15.86
N THR A 14 2.08 -5.36 -15.41
CA THR A 14 0.91 -5.94 -16.10
C THR A 14 -0.40 -5.16 -15.88
N SER A 15 -0.47 -4.24 -14.92
CA SER A 15 -1.69 -3.49 -14.56
C SER A 15 -1.44 -1.98 -14.57
N ARG A 16 -0.77 -1.50 -15.63
CA ARG A 16 -0.43 -0.07 -15.78
C ARG A 16 -1.65 0.81 -15.87
N GLU A 17 -2.68 0.36 -16.58
CA GLU A 17 -3.96 1.05 -16.71
C GLU A 17 -4.65 1.28 -15.35
N TYR A 18 -4.48 0.36 -14.40
CA TYR A 18 -4.96 0.54 -13.05
C TYR A 18 -4.16 1.61 -12.29
N ASN A 19 -2.83 1.64 -12.45
CA ASN A 19 -1.98 2.70 -11.89
C ASN A 19 -2.40 4.08 -12.43
N GLU A 20 -2.54 4.20 -13.75
CA GLU A 20 -2.96 5.44 -14.40
C GLU A 20 -4.34 5.89 -13.90
N SER A 21 -5.29 4.97 -13.78
CA SER A 21 -6.64 5.24 -13.28
C SER A 21 -6.62 5.75 -11.84
N VAL A 22 -5.88 5.10 -10.93
CA VAL A 22 -5.75 5.53 -9.52
C VAL A 22 -5.14 6.93 -9.44
N ARG A 23 -4.09 7.21 -10.20
CA ARG A 23 -3.43 8.52 -10.22
C ARG A 23 -4.34 9.59 -10.82
N ALA A 24 -5.08 9.29 -11.88
CA ALA A 24 -6.02 10.22 -12.52
C ALA A 24 -7.17 10.57 -11.56
N VAL A 25 -7.75 9.59 -10.87
CA VAL A 25 -8.81 9.81 -9.88
C VAL A 25 -8.29 10.66 -8.72
N ALA A 26 -7.10 10.35 -8.19
CA ALA A 26 -6.50 11.12 -7.12
C ALA A 26 -6.26 12.58 -7.54
N ALA A 27 -5.72 12.80 -8.73
CA ALA A 27 -5.47 14.14 -9.27
C ALA A 27 -6.78 14.94 -9.46
N GLU A 28 -7.83 14.32 -10.00
CA GLU A 28 -9.15 14.96 -10.17
C GLU A 28 -9.79 15.33 -8.83
N LEU A 29 -9.52 14.56 -7.78
CA LEU A 29 -9.98 14.84 -6.42
C LEU A 29 -9.07 15.82 -5.65
N GLY A 30 -7.96 16.26 -6.25
CA GLY A 30 -6.98 17.13 -5.59
C GLY A 30 -6.16 16.43 -4.52
N LEU A 31 -6.12 15.09 -4.54
CA LEU A 31 -5.35 14.26 -3.60
C LEU A 31 -3.93 14.06 -4.12
N LYS A 32 -2.94 14.43 -3.32
CA LYS A 32 -1.53 14.28 -3.70
C LYS A 32 -1.03 12.89 -3.31
N LEU A 33 -0.61 12.11 -4.30
CA LEU A 33 0.08 10.84 -4.12
C LEU A 33 1.57 11.01 -4.40
N THR A 34 2.42 10.72 -3.42
CA THR A 34 3.87 10.75 -3.56
C THR A 34 4.41 9.33 -3.52
N GLU A 35 4.99 8.86 -4.62
CA GLU A 35 5.56 7.51 -4.66
C GLU A 35 6.71 7.38 -3.66
N ILE A 36 6.77 6.23 -2.96
CA ILE A 36 7.85 5.92 -2.03
C ILE A 36 9.12 5.72 -2.83
N ASP A 37 10.18 6.46 -2.52
CA ASP A 37 11.46 6.30 -3.19
C ASP A 37 12.14 4.97 -2.78
N ASP A 38 12.85 4.36 -3.72
CA ASP A 38 13.66 3.13 -3.50
C ASP A 38 12.84 1.92 -2.99
N TRP A 39 11.55 1.85 -3.29
CA TRP A 39 10.74 0.70 -2.91
C TRP A 39 11.15 -0.59 -3.66
N ASN A 40 10.90 -1.74 -3.04
CA ASN A 40 11.10 -3.08 -3.62
C ASN A 40 9.77 -3.83 -3.74
N CYS A 41 9.78 -4.95 -4.47
CA CYS A 41 8.62 -5.85 -4.54
C CYS A 41 8.26 -6.37 -3.13
N CYS A 42 6.96 -6.47 -2.85
CA CYS A 42 6.44 -7.00 -1.58
C CYS A 42 6.67 -8.53 -1.40
N GLY A 43 7.15 -9.21 -2.43
CA GLY A 43 7.47 -10.64 -2.38
C GLY A 43 6.29 -11.61 -2.41
N ALA A 44 5.09 -11.15 -2.80
CA ALA A 44 3.86 -11.95 -2.77
C ALA A 44 3.92 -13.24 -3.59
N THR A 45 4.73 -13.30 -4.65
CA THR A 45 4.79 -14.44 -5.57
C THR A 45 5.77 -15.53 -5.15
N ALA A 46 6.91 -15.18 -4.57
CA ALA A 46 8.00 -16.12 -4.31
C ALA A 46 8.47 -16.10 -2.86
N ALA A 47 8.68 -14.93 -2.26
CA ALA A 47 9.34 -14.81 -0.96
C ALA A 47 8.62 -15.55 0.16
N HIS A 48 7.29 -15.51 0.19
CA HIS A 48 6.51 -16.19 1.23
C HIS A 48 6.58 -17.72 1.17
N SER A 49 6.97 -18.27 0.01
CA SER A 49 7.18 -19.71 -0.16
C SER A 49 8.61 -20.14 0.16
N MET A 50 9.56 -19.19 0.26
CA MET A 50 10.97 -19.48 0.50
C MET A 50 11.33 -19.49 1.99
N SER A 51 11.01 -18.44 2.71
CA SER A 51 11.19 -18.38 4.15
C SER A 51 10.23 -17.38 4.80
N ARG A 52 9.95 -17.57 6.10
CA ARG A 52 9.13 -16.65 6.88
C ARG A 52 9.83 -15.30 7.00
N GLU A 53 11.12 -15.29 7.29
CA GLU A 53 11.91 -14.06 7.45
C GLU A 53 11.88 -13.22 6.18
N LEU A 54 12.11 -13.84 5.02
CA LEU A 54 12.08 -13.14 3.73
C LEU A 54 10.68 -12.59 3.41
N SER A 55 9.64 -13.36 3.76
CA SER A 55 8.24 -12.94 3.54
C SER A 55 7.84 -11.71 4.35
N VAL A 56 8.53 -11.46 5.46
CA VAL A 56 8.34 -10.28 6.31
C VAL A 56 9.32 -9.17 5.97
N ALA A 57 10.59 -9.51 5.68
CA ALA A 57 11.64 -8.52 5.43
C ALA A 57 11.38 -7.63 4.20
N LEU A 58 10.88 -8.20 3.11
CA LEU A 58 10.61 -7.43 1.89
C LEU A 58 9.52 -6.35 2.10
N PRO A 59 8.33 -6.68 2.62
CA PRO A 59 7.34 -5.65 2.92
C PRO A 59 7.76 -4.72 4.07
N ALA A 60 8.49 -5.22 5.08
CA ALA A 60 9.02 -4.40 6.18
C ALA A 60 9.96 -3.29 5.67
N ARG A 61 10.80 -3.58 4.68
CA ARG A 61 11.65 -2.57 4.06
C ARG A 61 10.85 -1.44 3.42
N VAL A 62 9.76 -1.77 2.73
CA VAL A 62 8.87 -0.74 2.13
C VAL A 62 8.24 0.13 3.21
N LEU A 63 7.79 -0.47 4.32
CA LEU A 63 7.20 0.26 5.44
C LEU A 63 8.23 1.16 6.15
N ALA A 64 9.44 0.64 6.37
CA ALA A 64 10.53 1.42 6.97
C ALA A 64 10.97 2.60 6.07
N LEU A 65 10.98 2.41 4.74
CA LEU A 65 11.23 3.49 3.78
C LEU A 65 10.13 4.56 3.85
N ALA A 66 8.88 4.15 3.94
CA ALA A 66 7.75 5.07 4.08
C ALA A 66 7.86 5.91 5.36
N GLU A 67 8.20 5.30 6.49
CA GLU A 67 8.45 6.03 7.74
C GLU A 67 9.62 7.01 7.63
N ARG A 68 10.73 6.59 7.06
CA ARG A 68 11.90 7.45 6.86
C ARG A 68 11.64 8.64 5.96
N GLN A 69 10.75 8.50 4.99
CA GLN A 69 10.33 9.58 4.08
C GLN A 69 9.22 10.46 4.67
N GLY A 70 8.79 10.18 5.90
CA GLY A 70 7.85 11.00 6.65
C GLY A 70 6.40 10.86 6.19
N PHE A 71 6.01 9.69 5.67
CA PHE A 71 4.62 9.42 5.34
C PHE A 71 3.84 9.00 6.59
N ASP A 72 2.64 9.55 6.73
CA ASP A 72 1.67 9.17 7.78
C ASP A 72 0.90 7.90 7.40
N GLU A 73 0.65 7.76 6.10
CA GLU A 73 -0.03 6.60 5.53
C GLU A 73 0.55 6.22 4.16
N VAL A 74 0.31 4.97 3.77
CA VAL A 74 0.69 4.45 2.45
C VAL A 74 -0.53 3.88 1.74
N LEU A 75 -0.88 4.45 0.58
CA LEU A 75 -1.87 3.90 -0.34
C LEU A 75 -1.25 2.74 -1.13
N VAL A 76 -1.87 1.58 -1.02
CA VAL A 76 -1.43 0.34 -1.66
C VAL A 76 -2.55 -0.22 -2.54
N PRO A 77 -2.58 0.08 -3.85
CA PRO A 77 -3.68 -0.36 -4.73
C PRO A 77 -3.75 -1.86 -4.96
N CYS A 78 -2.61 -2.52 -5.07
CA CYS A 78 -2.55 -3.98 -5.29
C CYS A 78 -2.97 -4.73 -4.02
N ALA A 79 -4.04 -5.55 -4.11
CA ALA A 79 -4.55 -6.32 -2.97
C ALA A 79 -3.52 -7.28 -2.36
N SER A 80 -2.71 -7.94 -3.20
CA SER A 80 -1.63 -8.82 -2.72
C SER A 80 -0.55 -8.03 -1.97
N CYS A 81 -0.16 -6.86 -2.48
CA CYS A 81 0.78 -5.99 -1.79
C CYS A 81 0.21 -5.47 -0.47
N TYR A 82 -1.05 -5.01 -0.47
CA TYR A 82 -1.75 -4.57 0.73
C TYR A 82 -1.74 -5.65 1.81
N ASN A 83 -2.10 -6.89 1.44
CA ASN A 83 -2.07 -8.02 2.36
C ASN A 83 -0.65 -8.27 2.90
N ARG A 84 0.38 -8.29 2.05
CA ARG A 84 1.77 -8.53 2.48
C ARG A 84 2.29 -7.47 3.44
N LEU A 85 2.05 -6.19 3.15
CA LEU A 85 2.45 -5.10 4.02
C LEU A 85 1.71 -5.16 5.37
N SER A 86 0.39 -5.40 5.33
CA SER A 86 -0.43 -5.51 6.55
C SER A 86 -0.04 -6.68 7.44
N VAL A 87 0.21 -7.86 6.84
CA VAL A 87 0.67 -9.04 7.59
C VAL A 87 2.05 -8.79 8.20
N ALA A 88 2.99 -8.23 7.45
CA ALA A 88 4.32 -7.92 7.98
C ALA A 88 4.26 -6.91 9.14
N ALA A 89 3.48 -5.84 9.00
CA ALA A 89 3.28 -4.87 10.09
C ALA A 89 2.71 -5.54 11.35
N HIS A 90 1.74 -6.45 11.18
CA HIS A 90 1.14 -7.18 12.29
C HIS A 90 2.11 -8.16 12.95
N GLU A 91 2.89 -8.91 12.17
CA GLU A 91 3.88 -9.85 12.72
C GLU A 91 4.99 -9.12 13.48
N LEU A 92 5.53 -8.02 12.93
CA LEU A 92 6.59 -7.23 13.58
C LEU A 92 6.11 -6.57 14.88
N ALA A 93 4.84 -6.21 14.97
CA ALA A 93 4.27 -5.64 16.19
C ALA A 93 4.09 -6.67 17.33
N ARG A 94 4.13 -7.98 17.03
CA ARG A 94 3.86 -9.06 17.99
C ARG A 94 5.08 -9.92 18.33
N ASP A 95 6.11 -9.85 17.52
CA ASP A 95 7.30 -10.70 17.61
C ASP A 95 8.55 -9.82 17.55
N GLU A 96 9.03 -9.40 18.73
CA GLU A 96 10.18 -8.51 18.87
C GLU A 96 11.47 -9.15 18.34
N GLU A 97 11.65 -10.47 18.53
CA GLU A 97 12.80 -11.17 17.99
C GLU A 97 12.82 -11.16 16.45
N LEU A 98 11.65 -11.36 15.83
CA LEU A 98 11.51 -11.24 14.38
C LEU A 98 11.74 -9.81 13.92
N ALA A 99 11.25 -8.81 14.66
CA ALA A 99 11.45 -7.40 14.32
C ALA A 99 12.93 -7.02 14.34
N ASP A 100 13.68 -7.48 15.33
CA ASP A 100 15.13 -7.26 15.43
C ASP A 100 15.88 -7.94 14.28
N LYS A 101 15.58 -9.20 13.99
CA LYS A 101 16.20 -9.95 12.89
C LYS A 101 15.93 -9.29 11.54
N VAL A 102 14.67 -8.90 11.29
CA VAL A 102 14.26 -8.24 10.06
C VAL A 102 14.90 -6.87 9.97
N GLY A 103 14.91 -6.08 11.05
CA GLY A 103 15.54 -4.77 11.11
C GLY A 103 17.05 -4.83 10.79
N ALA A 104 17.75 -5.83 11.33
CA ALA A 104 19.16 -6.06 11.05
C ALA A 104 19.39 -6.45 9.58
N ALA A 105 18.56 -7.35 9.03
CA ALA A 105 18.68 -7.80 7.65
C ALA A 105 18.37 -6.70 6.62
N VAL A 106 17.40 -5.84 6.93
CA VAL A 106 16.96 -4.72 6.07
C VAL A 106 17.87 -3.48 6.24
N GLY A 107 18.59 -3.39 7.35
CA GLY A 107 19.37 -2.21 7.73
C GLY A 107 18.50 -1.02 8.18
N MET A 108 17.23 -1.27 8.50
CA MET A 108 16.25 -0.25 8.92
C MET A 108 15.21 -0.89 9.83
N ALA A 109 14.85 -0.22 10.92
CA ALA A 109 13.73 -0.62 11.76
C ALA A 109 12.42 0.00 11.25
N TYR A 110 11.33 -0.75 11.36
CA TYR A 110 9.97 -0.25 11.19
C TYR A 110 9.32 -0.09 12.56
N SER A 111 8.80 1.10 12.86
CA SER A 111 8.28 1.43 14.19
C SER A 111 6.75 1.29 14.32
N GLY A 112 6.06 0.92 13.24
CA GLY A 112 4.61 0.72 13.24
C GLY A 112 3.78 2.01 13.11
N LYS A 113 4.39 3.14 12.73
CA LYS A 113 3.70 4.44 12.67
C LYS A 113 2.93 4.68 11.38
N VAL A 114 3.34 4.04 10.29
CA VAL A 114 2.70 4.22 8.98
C VAL A 114 1.42 3.40 8.90
N ARG A 115 0.32 4.05 8.57
CA ARG A 115 -0.95 3.39 8.30
C ARG A 115 -0.97 2.85 6.87
N ILE A 116 -1.41 1.62 6.70
CA ILE A 116 -1.53 0.97 5.39
C ILE A 116 -2.98 1.02 4.95
N VAL A 117 -3.26 1.59 3.78
CA VAL A 117 -4.63 1.73 3.25
C VAL A 117 -4.74 1.18 1.84
N ASN A 118 -5.86 0.52 1.55
CA ASN A 118 -6.22 0.15 0.18
C ASN A 118 -7.00 1.29 -0.51
N VAL A 119 -7.26 1.15 -1.82
CA VAL A 119 -7.94 2.20 -2.60
C VAL A 119 -9.34 2.51 -2.06
N LEU A 120 -10.10 1.50 -1.62
CA LEU A 120 -11.46 1.71 -1.13
C LEU A 120 -11.47 2.49 0.19
N GLN A 121 -10.60 2.11 1.13
CA GLN A 121 -10.42 2.83 2.39
C GLN A 121 -9.97 4.27 2.12
N TYR A 122 -8.97 4.44 1.26
CA TYR A 122 -8.44 5.74 0.91
C TYR A 122 -9.52 6.66 0.31
N LEU A 123 -10.30 6.17 -0.65
CA LEU A 123 -11.40 6.94 -1.24
C LEU A 123 -12.51 7.23 -0.25
N GLN A 124 -12.86 6.27 0.61
CA GLN A 124 -13.88 6.45 1.62
C GLN A 124 -13.49 7.56 2.62
N GLU A 125 -12.25 7.60 3.03
CA GLU A 125 -11.78 8.53 4.06
C GLU A 125 -11.46 9.92 3.51
N HIS A 126 -10.83 9.99 2.32
CA HIS A 126 -10.33 11.26 1.77
C HIS A 126 -11.22 11.85 0.67
N ALA A 127 -12.03 11.03 0.01
CA ALA A 127 -12.79 11.45 -1.16
C ALA A 127 -14.31 11.43 -0.96
N ALA A 128 -14.84 10.82 0.09
CA ALA A 128 -16.29 10.67 0.27
C ALA A 128 -17.07 12.00 0.19
N GLN A 129 -16.50 13.08 0.70
CA GLN A 129 -17.11 14.43 0.65
C GLN A 129 -16.90 15.14 -0.70
N LEU A 130 -15.86 14.76 -1.44
CA LEU A 130 -15.48 15.39 -2.72
C LEU A 130 -16.20 14.73 -3.90
N LEU A 131 -16.49 13.43 -3.81
CA LEU A 131 -17.09 12.63 -4.87
C LEU A 131 -18.44 13.18 -5.37
N PRO A 132 -19.42 13.56 -4.51
CA PRO A 132 -20.72 14.04 -4.99
C PRO A 132 -20.63 15.24 -5.94
N GLY A 133 -19.67 16.15 -5.73
CA GLY A 133 -19.44 17.32 -6.58
C GLY A 133 -18.72 17.00 -7.90
N LYS A 134 -18.14 15.82 -8.02
CA LYS A 134 -17.35 15.37 -9.19
C LYS A 134 -18.10 14.35 -10.06
N ILE A 135 -19.13 13.70 -9.53
CA ILE A 135 -19.94 12.72 -10.28
C ILE A 135 -20.82 13.48 -11.28
N ARG A 136 -20.55 13.29 -12.57
CA ARG A 136 -21.32 13.94 -13.65
C ARG A 136 -22.54 13.14 -14.10
N HIS A 137 -22.50 11.81 -13.93
CA HIS A 137 -23.55 10.89 -14.35
C HIS A 137 -23.76 9.82 -13.30
N ASN A 138 -25.01 9.49 -13.04
CA ASN A 138 -25.36 8.36 -12.18
C ASN A 138 -25.15 7.04 -12.92
N PHE A 139 -24.57 6.06 -12.24
CA PHE A 139 -24.49 4.71 -12.78
C PHE A 139 -25.80 3.98 -12.53
N ALA A 140 -26.67 3.92 -13.57
CA ALA A 140 -28.05 3.44 -13.47
C ALA A 140 -28.20 1.89 -13.53
N HIS A 141 -27.10 1.14 -13.35
CA HIS A 141 -27.12 -0.31 -13.42
C HIS A 141 -27.08 -0.95 -12.02
N ARG A 142 -27.69 -2.14 -11.91
CA ARG A 142 -27.52 -2.98 -10.72
C ARG A 142 -26.11 -3.56 -10.73
N VAL A 143 -25.39 -3.39 -9.61
CA VAL A 143 -23.99 -3.82 -9.47
C VAL A 143 -23.91 -4.86 -8.36
N ALA A 144 -23.22 -5.96 -8.61
CA ALA A 144 -22.76 -6.88 -7.59
C ALA A 144 -21.23 -6.79 -7.52
N CYS A 145 -20.70 -6.56 -6.32
CA CYS A 145 -19.26 -6.56 -6.12
C CYS A 145 -18.78 -7.99 -5.84
N TYR A 146 -17.77 -8.42 -6.57
CA TYR A 146 -17.06 -9.67 -6.31
C TYR A 146 -15.68 -9.37 -5.72
N TYR A 147 -15.45 -9.95 -4.55
CA TYR A 147 -14.13 -9.95 -3.91
C TYR A 147 -13.66 -11.40 -3.81
N GLY A 148 -12.58 -11.73 -4.50
CA GLY A 148 -11.97 -13.04 -4.47
C GLY A 148 -11.27 -13.37 -3.15
#